data_75f748c914db743345f1649b81b70448
#
_entry.id   75f748c914db743345f1649b81b70448
#
_cell.length_a   1.000
_cell.length_b   1.000
_cell.length_c   1.000
_cell.angle_alpha   90.00
_cell.angle_beta   90.00
_cell.angle_gamma   90.00
#
_symmetry.space_group_name_H-M   'P 1'
#
loop_
_entity.id
_entity.type
_entity.pdbx_description
1 polymer ?
#
loop_
_entity_poly.entity_id
_entity_poly.type
_entity_poly.pdbx_seq_one_letter_code
_entity_poly.pdbx_strand_id
1 'polypeptide(L)'
;LNEFLKNLRVRIYEEEIKLVKHGFAVTAVLLRDALLNKVELIKEETILSVYRKHNEIQYKQIGCGVSKGTYANSKHGLSLLENFIQFKYHRDDMFLRELNRDFIEEFRIWLLSEHGLSHNGAVKYLALLKKVVNRAVANNKIAFNPFAAYKLERQEVSPDFLNEDELRRIINFNSPLPRLERTRDMFLFACYTGLSYVDVKTLRAEHLERDNEGRIWIKKKRIKTGVLARIPLLPSAKMLIDKYSGGRSWNQPQTEFRSD
;
A
#
# COMPACT_ATOMS: atom_id res chain seq x y z
N LEU A 1 -47.11 33.73 22.53
CA LEU A 1 -46.97 32.29 22.81
C LEU A 1 -47.28 31.45 21.57
N ASN A 2 -48.39 31.71 20.87
CA ASN A 2 -48.81 30.90 19.71
C ASN A 2 -47.83 31.02 18.53
N GLU A 3 -47.24 32.16 18.29
CA GLU A 3 -46.26 32.39 17.24
C GLU A 3 -44.91 31.65 17.56
N PHE A 4 -44.48 31.71 18.80
CA PHE A 4 -43.32 30.97 19.27
C PHE A 4 -43.51 29.44 19.08
N LEU A 5 -44.67 28.92 19.43
CA LEU A 5 -44.97 27.46 19.25
C LEU A 5 -45.02 27.06 17.76
N LYS A 6 -45.53 27.94 16.88
CA LYS A 6 -45.49 27.71 15.43
C LYS A 6 -44.05 27.65 14.90
N ASN A 7 -43.23 28.62 15.29
CA ASN A 7 -41.83 28.67 14.89
C ASN A 7 -41.03 27.47 15.41
N LEU A 8 -41.32 27.04 16.64
CA LEU A 8 -40.68 25.86 17.22
C LEU A 8 -41.09 24.59 16.45
N ARG A 9 -42.34 24.43 16.05
CA ARG A 9 -42.80 23.32 15.22
C ARG A 9 -42.07 23.29 13.88
N VAL A 10 -41.98 24.41 13.20
CA VAL A 10 -41.25 24.50 11.90
C VAL A 10 -39.81 24.04 12.09
N ARG A 11 -39.12 24.54 13.10
CA ARG A 11 -37.71 24.13 13.37
C ARG A 11 -37.61 22.63 13.69
N ILE A 12 -38.54 22.04 14.41
CA ILE A 12 -38.57 20.61 14.70
C ILE A 12 -38.68 19.81 13.39
N TYR A 13 -39.61 20.18 12.51
CA TYR A 13 -39.73 19.52 11.21
C TYR A 13 -38.53 19.67 10.31
N GLU A 14 -37.92 20.84 10.30
CA GLU A 14 -36.68 21.07 9.52
C GLU A 14 -35.54 20.19 10.02
N GLU A 15 -35.33 20.08 11.33
CA GLU A 15 -34.28 19.24 11.90
C GLU A 15 -34.60 17.75 11.72
N GLU A 16 -35.89 17.35 11.84
CA GLU A 16 -36.33 15.99 11.53
C GLU A 16 -36.00 15.60 10.07
N ILE A 17 -36.36 16.45 9.11
CA ILE A 17 -36.07 16.23 7.70
C ILE A 17 -34.53 16.16 7.47
N LYS A 18 -33.74 16.98 8.12
CA LYS A 18 -32.27 16.91 8.04
C LYS A 18 -31.75 15.59 8.57
N LEU A 19 -32.20 15.16 9.75
CA LEU A 19 -31.81 13.89 10.36
C LEU A 19 -32.17 12.70 9.46
N VAL A 20 -33.39 12.68 8.91
CA VAL A 20 -33.85 11.63 7.97
C VAL A 20 -32.99 11.63 6.70
N LYS A 21 -32.75 12.80 6.10
CA LYS A 21 -31.87 12.92 4.93
C LYS A 21 -30.46 12.41 5.19
N HIS A 22 -29.97 12.55 6.41
CA HIS A 22 -28.65 12.05 6.83
C HIS A 22 -28.68 10.58 7.30
N GLY A 23 -29.82 9.91 7.14
CA GLY A 23 -29.97 8.46 7.45
C GLY A 23 -30.02 8.12 8.94
N PHE A 24 -30.27 9.11 9.81
CA PHE A 24 -30.46 8.84 11.23
C PHE A 24 -31.87 8.34 11.54
N ALA A 25 -31.98 7.33 12.42
CA ALA A 25 -33.24 7.01 13.04
C ALA A 25 -33.62 8.14 14.00
N VAL A 26 -34.73 8.82 13.71
CA VAL A 26 -35.18 9.98 14.52
C VAL A 26 -35.69 9.50 15.87
N THR A 27 -35.02 9.88 16.94
CA THR A 27 -35.42 9.72 18.31
C THR A 27 -35.66 11.08 18.97
N ALA A 28 -36.52 11.15 19.98
CA ALA A 28 -36.78 12.39 20.70
C ALA A 28 -35.49 13.01 21.30
N VAL A 29 -34.56 12.17 21.76
CA VAL A 29 -33.27 12.61 22.30
C VAL A 29 -32.40 13.22 21.21
N LEU A 30 -32.29 12.56 20.07
CA LEU A 30 -31.48 13.02 18.93
C LEU A 30 -32.04 14.33 18.35
N LEU A 31 -33.38 14.42 18.25
CA LEU A 31 -34.06 15.62 17.75
C LEU A 31 -33.89 16.80 18.71
N ARG A 32 -33.98 16.59 20.02
CA ARG A 32 -33.68 17.60 21.05
C ARG A 32 -32.23 18.10 20.93
N ASP A 33 -31.29 17.17 20.81
CA ASP A 33 -29.89 17.51 20.77
C ASP A 33 -29.52 18.23 19.45
N ALA A 34 -30.20 17.90 18.34
CA ALA A 34 -30.10 18.63 17.07
C ALA A 34 -30.63 20.08 17.22
N LEU A 35 -31.84 20.25 17.83
CA LEU A 35 -32.41 21.57 18.09
C LEU A 35 -31.54 22.47 18.97
N LEU A 36 -30.77 21.86 19.88
CA LEU A 36 -29.84 22.55 20.78
C LEU A 36 -28.45 22.77 20.17
N ASN A 37 -28.27 22.48 18.87
CA ASN A 37 -26.99 22.51 18.18
C ASN A 37 -25.89 21.65 18.85
N LYS A 38 -26.30 20.62 19.62
CA LYS A 38 -25.39 19.66 20.26
C LYS A 38 -25.02 18.50 19.34
N VAL A 39 -25.81 18.27 18.30
CA VAL A 39 -25.52 17.33 17.23
C VAL A 39 -24.79 18.15 16.16
N GLU A 40 -23.48 18.01 16.09
CA GLU A 40 -22.80 18.25 14.81
C GLU A 40 -23.39 17.23 13.84
N LEU A 41 -24.26 17.69 12.93
CA LEU A 41 -24.67 16.91 11.78
C LEU A 41 -23.36 16.48 11.11
N ILE A 42 -23.02 15.21 11.26
CA ILE A 42 -21.77 14.65 10.73
C ILE A 42 -21.76 15.08 9.28
N LYS A 43 -20.85 15.97 8.95
CA LYS A 43 -20.65 16.39 7.57
C LYS A 43 -20.52 15.11 6.76
N GLU A 44 -21.50 14.85 5.87
CA GLU A 44 -21.54 13.60 5.12
C GLU A 44 -20.19 13.38 4.46
N GLU A 45 -19.37 12.52 5.06
CA GLU A 45 -18.05 12.23 4.52
C GLU A 45 -18.18 11.20 3.40
N THR A 46 -17.50 11.47 2.32
CA THR A 46 -17.42 10.58 1.17
C THR A 46 -16.21 9.67 1.30
N ILE A 47 -16.27 8.50 0.66
CA ILE A 47 -15.20 7.50 0.73
C ILE A 47 -13.88 8.04 0.17
N LEU A 48 -13.92 8.76 -0.95
CA LEU A 48 -12.71 9.31 -1.55
C LEU A 48 -12.11 10.42 -0.68
N SER A 49 -12.94 11.26 -0.04
CA SER A 49 -12.48 12.28 0.91
C SER A 49 -11.73 11.64 2.09
N VAL A 50 -12.30 10.59 2.68
CA VAL A 50 -11.67 9.87 3.80
C VAL A 50 -10.38 9.16 3.34
N TYR A 51 -10.38 8.60 2.15
CA TYR A 51 -9.19 7.95 1.61
C TYR A 51 -8.07 8.97 1.30
N ARG A 52 -8.41 10.15 0.74
CA ARG A 52 -7.44 11.24 0.52
C ARG A 52 -6.83 11.70 1.84
N LYS A 53 -7.62 11.93 2.88
CA LYS A 53 -7.13 12.26 4.23
C LYS A 53 -6.22 11.16 4.80
N HIS A 54 -6.55 9.89 4.57
CA HIS A 54 -5.69 8.77 4.96
C HIS A 54 -4.34 8.83 4.24
N ASN A 55 -4.33 9.09 2.94
CA ASN A 55 -3.11 9.20 2.15
C ASN A 55 -2.25 10.40 2.56
N GLU A 56 -2.85 11.54 2.90
CA GLU A 56 -2.13 12.71 3.43
C GLU A 56 -1.37 12.37 4.73
N ILE A 57 -2.03 11.62 5.63
CA ILE A 57 -1.39 11.18 6.87
C ILE A 57 -0.24 10.21 6.56
N GLN A 58 -0.44 9.24 5.65
CA GLN A 58 0.62 8.33 5.23
C GLN A 58 1.80 9.09 4.59
N TYR A 59 1.52 10.10 3.79
CA TYR A 59 2.55 10.95 3.18
C TYR A 59 3.45 11.61 4.23
N LYS A 60 2.83 12.19 5.28
CA LYS A 60 3.57 12.81 6.41
C LYS A 60 4.39 11.80 7.22
N GLN A 61 4.04 10.52 7.15
CA GLN A 61 4.73 9.42 7.86
C GLN A 61 5.81 8.74 7.01
N ILE A 62 6.09 9.21 5.80
CA ILE A 62 7.16 8.66 4.96
C ILE A 62 8.51 8.85 5.67
N GLY A 63 9.22 7.72 5.86
CA GLY A 63 10.47 7.70 6.63
C GLY A 63 10.28 7.47 8.14
N CYS A 64 9.05 7.63 8.66
CA CYS A 64 8.68 7.40 10.06
C CYS A 64 7.65 6.28 10.16
N GLY A 65 7.98 5.07 9.69
CA GLY A 65 7.12 3.89 9.74
C GLY A 65 6.35 3.58 8.44
N VAL A 66 6.28 4.52 7.48
CA VAL A 66 5.69 4.30 6.17
C VAL A 66 6.77 4.41 5.09
N SER A 67 6.89 3.40 4.22
CA SER A 67 7.78 3.47 3.06
C SER A 67 7.15 4.25 1.91
N LYS A 68 7.98 4.84 1.02
CA LYS A 68 7.53 5.46 -0.24
C LYS A 68 6.67 4.49 -1.07
N GLY A 69 7.04 3.21 -1.13
CA GLY A 69 6.30 2.18 -1.85
C GLY A 69 4.92 1.89 -1.23
N THR A 70 4.81 1.93 0.11
CA THR A 70 3.53 1.78 0.81
C THR A 70 2.59 2.93 0.46
N TYR A 71 3.08 4.16 0.51
CA TYR A 71 2.31 5.34 0.11
C TYR A 71 1.90 5.30 -1.37
N ALA A 72 2.82 4.94 -2.28
CA ALA A 72 2.52 4.82 -3.70
C ALA A 72 1.42 3.78 -3.98
N ASN A 73 1.45 2.63 -3.29
CA ASN A 73 0.39 1.62 -3.38
C ASN A 73 -0.95 2.16 -2.88
N SER A 74 -0.97 2.92 -1.79
CA SER A 74 -2.19 3.52 -1.25
C SER A 74 -2.76 4.59 -2.19
N LYS A 75 -1.91 5.43 -2.77
CA LYS A 75 -2.29 6.42 -3.79
C LYS A 75 -2.90 5.74 -5.03
N HIS A 76 -2.29 4.67 -5.51
CA HIS A 76 -2.83 3.90 -6.63
C HIS A 76 -4.16 3.22 -6.28
N GLY A 77 -4.31 2.70 -5.05
CA GLY A 77 -5.58 2.16 -4.57
C GLY A 77 -6.71 3.19 -4.55
N LEU A 78 -6.42 4.45 -4.21
CA LEU A 78 -7.38 5.54 -4.31
C LEU A 78 -7.79 5.77 -5.77
N SER A 79 -6.84 5.85 -6.70
CA SER A 79 -7.12 6.04 -8.12
C SER A 79 -7.98 4.90 -8.72
N LEU A 80 -7.73 3.65 -8.31
CA LEU A 80 -8.56 2.52 -8.72
C LEU A 80 -10.00 2.65 -8.21
N LEU A 81 -10.17 3.11 -6.98
CA LEU A 81 -11.50 3.32 -6.41
C LEU A 81 -12.25 4.47 -7.10
N GLU A 82 -11.56 5.57 -7.41
CA GLU A 82 -12.11 6.68 -8.20
C GLU A 82 -12.62 6.20 -9.57
N ASN A 83 -11.78 5.45 -10.29
CA ASN A 83 -12.14 4.89 -11.60
C ASN A 83 -13.32 3.93 -11.51
N PHE A 84 -13.39 3.08 -10.47
CA PHE A 84 -14.51 2.16 -10.27
C PHE A 84 -15.82 2.90 -10.01
N ILE A 85 -15.82 3.91 -9.13
CA ILE A 85 -17.02 4.69 -8.81
C ILE A 85 -17.52 5.39 -10.07
N GLN A 86 -16.63 5.98 -10.84
CA GLN A 86 -16.98 6.62 -12.10
C GLN A 86 -17.51 5.61 -13.13
N PHE A 87 -16.87 4.46 -13.28
CA PHE A 87 -17.25 3.41 -14.22
C PHE A 87 -18.64 2.80 -13.90
N LYS A 88 -18.85 2.43 -12.63
CA LYS A 88 -20.04 1.67 -12.23
C LYS A 88 -21.24 2.55 -11.90
N TYR A 89 -21.00 3.67 -11.23
CA TYR A 89 -22.06 4.51 -10.68
C TYR A 89 -22.22 5.86 -11.40
N HIS A 90 -21.31 6.19 -12.34
CA HIS A 90 -21.28 7.48 -13.07
C HIS A 90 -21.27 8.69 -12.13
N ARG A 91 -20.55 8.57 -11.01
CA ARG A 91 -20.45 9.57 -9.94
C ARG A 91 -18.99 9.89 -9.65
N ASP A 92 -18.74 11.11 -9.18
CA ASP A 92 -17.39 11.56 -8.81
C ASP A 92 -16.96 11.07 -7.42
N ASP A 93 -17.93 10.75 -6.54
CA ASP A 93 -17.69 10.23 -5.20
C ASP A 93 -18.95 9.55 -4.65
N MET A 94 -18.82 8.83 -3.51
CA MET A 94 -19.92 8.16 -2.81
C MET A 94 -19.88 8.43 -1.32
N PHE A 95 -21.04 8.55 -0.67
CA PHE A 95 -21.10 8.68 0.78
C PHE A 95 -20.69 7.41 1.48
N LEU A 96 -20.02 7.53 2.64
CA LEU A 96 -19.60 6.37 3.43
C LEU A 96 -20.77 5.46 3.81
N ARG A 97 -21.97 6.01 4.04
CA ARG A 97 -23.18 5.24 4.39
C ARG A 97 -23.70 4.36 3.25
N GLU A 98 -23.34 4.66 2.01
CA GLU A 98 -23.74 3.87 0.83
C GLU A 98 -22.87 2.62 0.66
N LEU A 99 -21.75 2.54 1.37
CA LEU A 99 -20.85 1.39 1.29
C LEU A 99 -21.52 0.18 1.96
N ASN A 100 -21.74 -0.84 1.18
CA ASN A 100 -22.27 -2.11 1.62
C ASN A 100 -21.38 -3.27 1.13
N ARG A 101 -21.78 -4.49 1.41
CA ARG A 101 -21.04 -5.68 0.98
C ARG A 101 -21.03 -5.84 -0.54
N ASP A 102 -22.13 -5.48 -1.20
CA ASP A 102 -22.25 -5.60 -2.66
C ASP A 102 -21.28 -4.66 -3.36
N PHE A 103 -21.14 -3.42 -2.87
CA PHE A 103 -20.14 -2.47 -3.34
C PHE A 103 -18.71 -3.07 -3.32
N ILE A 104 -18.36 -3.76 -2.22
CA ILE A 104 -17.03 -4.37 -2.08
C ILE A 104 -16.84 -5.50 -3.07
N GLU A 105 -17.86 -6.34 -3.27
CA GLU A 105 -17.82 -7.45 -4.21
C GLU A 105 -17.78 -6.95 -5.66
N GLU A 106 -18.56 -5.94 -6.00
CA GLU A 106 -18.54 -5.30 -7.31
C GLU A 106 -17.17 -4.66 -7.60
N PHE A 107 -16.58 -3.98 -6.61
CA PHE A 107 -15.22 -3.45 -6.75
C PHE A 107 -14.19 -4.58 -6.98
N ARG A 108 -14.32 -5.70 -6.26
CA ARG A 108 -13.47 -6.88 -6.47
C ARG A 108 -13.60 -7.41 -7.89
N ILE A 109 -14.83 -7.59 -8.37
CA ILE A 109 -15.11 -8.09 -9.71
C ILE A 109 -14.51 -7.15 -10.76
N TRP A 110 -14.73 -5.85 -10.61
CA TRP A 110 -14.19 -4.84 -11.52
C TRP A 110 -12.65 -4.86 -11.57
N LEU A 111 -11.98 -5.01 -10.42
CA LEU A 111 -10.51 -5.12 -10.37
C LEU A 111 -10.00 -6.35 -11.14
N LEU A 112 -10.76 -7.44 -11.15
CA LEU A 112 -10.40 -8.68 -11.84
C LEU A 112 -10.72 -8.62 -13.33
N SER A 113 -11.95 -8.21 -13.70
CA SER A 113 -12.46 -8.28 -15.08
C SER A 113 -12.01 -7.10 -15.93
N GLU A 114 -12.32 -5.89 -15.48
CA GLU A 114 -12.07 -4.68 -16.29
C GLU A 114 -10.62 -4.19 -16.16
N HIS A 115 -10.06 -4.29 -14.94
CA HIS A 115 -8.69 -3.81 -14.69
C HIS A 115 -7.63 -4.93 -14.84
N GLY A 116 -8.04 -6.18 -15.01
CA GLY A 116 -7.17 -7.30 -15.33
C GLY A 116 -6.17 -7.67 -14.22
N LEU A 117 -6.46 -7.36 -12.96
CA LEU A 117 -5.59 -7.73 -11.86
C LEU A 117 -5.69 -9.22 -11.52
N SER A 118 -4.59 -9.80 -11.06
CA SER A 118 -4.62 -11.12 -10.44
C SER A 118 -5.46 -11.11 -9.15
N HIS A 119 -5.91 -12.28 -8.69
CA HIS A 119 -6.63 -12.43 -7.45
C HIS A 119 -5.92 -11.73 -6.27
N ASN A 120 -4.63 -12.02 -6.09
CA ASN A 120 -3.83 -11.41 -5.01
C ASN A 120 -3.64 -9.90 -5.18
N GLY A 121 -3.64 -9.43 -6.44
CA GLY A 121 -3.64 -8.00 -6.76
C GLY A 121 -4.93 -7.32 -6.30
N ALA A 122 -6.09 -7.89 -6.60
CA ALA A 122 -7.39 -7.39 -6.15
C ALA A 122 -7.50 -7.40 -4.62
N VAL A 123 -7.13 -8.52 -3.97
CA VAL A 123 -7.11 -8.65 -2.50
C VAL A 123 -6.23 -7.58 -1.84
N LYS A 124 -5.09 -7.22 -2.46
CA LYS A 124 -4.21 -6.15 -1.98
C LYS A 124 -4.95 -4.81 -1.91
N TYR A 125 -5.68 -4.42 -2.95
CA TYR A 125 -6.38 -3.14 -3.00
C TYR A 125 -7.64 -3.13 -2.14
N LEU A 126 -8.35 -4.24 -2.05
CA LEU A 126 -9.43 -4.43 -1.08
C LEU A 126 -8.94 -4.30 0.37
N ALA A 127 -7.75 -4.83 0.69
CA ALA A 127 -7.16 -4.69 2.02
C ALA A 127 -6.81 -3.23 2.35
N LEU A 128 -6.37 -2.44 1.36
CA LEU A 128 -6.14 -1.01 1.53
C LEU A 128 -7.46 -0.26 1.78
N LEU A 129 -8.51 -0.55 1.01
CA LEU A 129 -9.83 0.02 1.24
C LEU A 129 -10.38 -0.37 2.62
N LYS A 130 -10.28 -1.66 3.01
CA LYS A 130 -10.68 -2.14 4.35
C LYS A 130 -9.98 -1.37 5.46
N LYS A 131 -8.69 -1.05 5.31
CA LYS A 131 -7.94 -0.26 6.28
C LYS A 131 -8.52 1.16 6.44
N VAL A 132 -8.89 1.80 5.33
CA VAL A 132 -9.50 3.14 5.33
C VAL A 132 -10.88 3.10 5.98
N VAL A 133 -11.72 2.14 5.59
CA VAL A 133 -13.07 1.95 6.15
C VAL A 133 -13.03 1.63 7.64
N ASN A 134 -12.16 0.71 8.09
CA ASN A 134 -11.98 0.41 9.51
C ASN A 134 -11.59 1.66 10.33
N ARG A 135 -10.77 2.54 9.76
CA ARG A 135 -10.43 3.81 10.40
C ARG A 135 -11.63 4.76 10.46
N ALA A 136 -12.48 4.77 9.42
CA ALA A 136 -13.70 5.55 9.42
C ALA A 136 -14.69 5.06 10.49
N VAL A 137 -14.83 3.73 10.64
CA VAL A 137 -15.63 3.11 11.72
C VAL A 137 -15.08 3.49 13.10
N ALA A 138 -13.78 3.35 13.31
CA ALA A 138 -13.12 3.69 14.58
C ALA A 138 -13.26 5.18 14.97
N ASN A 139 -13.48 6.06 13.99
CA ASN A 139 -13.74 7.49 14.19
C ASN A 139 -15.24 7.83 14.13
N ASN A 140 -16.14 6.85 14.25
CA ASN A 140 -17.60 7.01 14.22
C ASN A 140 -18.15 7.74 12.98
N LYS A 141 -17.44 7.62 11.82
CA LYS A 141 -17.85 8.24 10.55
C LYS A 141 -18.81 7.39 9.75
N ILE A 142 -18.91 6.11 10.08
CA ILE A 142 -19.82 5.13 9.50
C ILE A 142 -20.35 4.24 10.62
N ALA A 143 -21.67 4.00 10.64
CA ALA A 143 -22.33 3.30 11.72
C ALA A 143 -22.02 1.80 11.72
N PHE A 144 -21.82 1.20 10.53
CA PHE A 144 -21.51 -0.20 10.42
C PHE A 144 -20.34 -0.45 9.47
N ASN A 145 -19.62 -1.56 9.69
CA ASN A 145 -18.47 -1.91 8.86
C ASN A 145 -18.87 -2.86 7.73
N PRO A 146 -18.86 -2.43 6.45
CA PRO A 146 -19.19 -3.29 5.33
C PRO A 146 -18.22 -4.47 5.14
N PHE A 147 -17.03 -4.39 5.74
CA PHE A 147 -16.04 -5.47 5.74
C PHE A 147 -16.14 -6.42 6.94
N ALA A 148 -17.12 -6.26 7.86
CA ALA A 148 -17.16 -7.04 9.10
C ALA A 148 -17.13 -8.56 8.86
N ALA A 149 -17.94 -9.03 7.91
CA ALA A 149 -18.01 -10.45 7.52
C ALA A 149 -17.26 -10.76 6.22
N TYR A 150 -16.46 -9.81 5.69
CA TYR A 150 -15.75 -10.01 4.43
C TYR A 150 -14.34 -10.52 4.66
N LYS A 151 -14.11 -11.80 4.30
CA LYS A 151 -12.79 -12.42 4.36
C LYS A 151 -11.98 -12.07 3.11
N LEU A 152 -10.77 -11.58 3.34
CA LEU A 152 -9.78 -11.31 2.29
C LEU A 152 -8.77 -12.45 2.30
N GLU A 153 -9.01 -13.48 1.50
CA GLU A 153 -8.15 -14.65 1.40
C GLU A 153 -7.20 -14.49 0.22
N ARG A 154 -5.90 -14.67 0.48
CA ARG A 154 -4.90 -14.73 -0.57
C ARG A 154 -4.75 -16.14 -1.08
N GLN A 155 -4.62 -16.28 -2.38
CA GLN A 155 -4.21 -17.54 -2.98
C GLN A 155 -2.72 -17.75 -2.76
N GLU A 156 -2.37 -18.97 -2.39
CA GLU A 156 -0.97 -19.37 -2.33
C GLU A 156 -0.39 -19.38 -3.75
N VAL A 157 0.78 -18.78 -3.89
CA VAL A 157 1.53 -18.75 -5.14
C VAL A 157 2.83 -19.51 -4.91
N SER A 158 3.02 -20.58 -5.65
CA SER A 158 4.31 -21.26 -5.72
C SER A 158 5.18 -20.51 -6.73
N PRO A 159 6.20 -19.76 -6.29
CA PRO A 159 7.10 -19.09 -7.21
C PRO A 159 7.99 -20.14 -7.91
N ASP A 160 8.23 -19.93 -9.20
CA ASP A 160 9.24 -20.70 -9.92
C ASP A 160 10.64 -20.37 -9.37
N PHE A 161 11.53 -21.34 -9.43
CA PHE A 161 12.92 -21.20 -9.03
C PHE A 161 13.83 -21.76 -10.13
N LEU A 162 15.03 -21.21 -10.22
CA LEU A 162 16.04 -21.68 -11.16
C LEU A 162 16.63 -23.03 -10.69
N ASN A 163 16.66 -23.99 -11.60
CA ASN A 163 17.44 -25.21 -11.37
C ASN A 163 18.94 -24.95 -11.61
N GLU A 164 19.79 -25.94 -11.28
CA GLU A 164 21.24 -25.78 -11.40
C GLU A 164 21.71 -25.53 -12.84
N ASP A 165 21.08 -26.14 -13.84
CA ASP A 165 21.47 -25.96 -15.23
C ASP A 165 21.09 -24.57 -15.76
N GLU A 166 19.95 -24.05 -15.33
CA GLU A 166 19.54 -22.68 -15.64
C GLU A 166 20.48 -21.67 -14.98
N LEU A 167 20.86 -21.91 -13.73
CA LEU A 167 21.81 -21.05 -13.02
C LEU A 167 23.19 -21.09 -13.71
N ARG A 168 23.67 -22.29 -14.14
CA ARG A 168 24.92 -22.44 -14.90
C ARG A 168 24.88 -21.68 -16.24
N ARG A 169 23.73 -21.68 -16.94
CA ARG A 169 23.57 -20.88 -18.18
C ARG A 169 23.70 -19.39 -17.90
N ILE A 170 23.14 -18.91 -16.79
CA ILE A 170 23.27 -17.50 -16.39
C ILE A 170 24.72 -17.17 -16.02
N ILE A 171 25.41 -18.04 -15.30
CA ILE A 171 26.83 -17.85 -14.92
C ILE A 171 27.70 -17.72 -16.18
N ASN A 172 27.47 -18.60 -17.16
CA ASN A 172 28.26 -18.66 -18.41
C ASN A 172 27.80 -17.65 -19.48
N PHE A 173 26.73 -16.91 -19.22
CA PHE A 173 26.24 -15.91 -20.15
C PHE A 173 27.21 -14.74 -20.25
N ASN A 174 27.82 -14.58 -21.40
CA ASN A 174 28.71 -13.46 -21.71
C ASN A 174 27.96 -12.47 -22.61
N SER A 175 27.95 -11.22 -22.21
CA SER A 175 27.34 -10.15 -22.99
C SER A 175 28.41 -9.10 -23.36
N PRO A 176 28.40 -8.62 -24.61
CA PRO A 176 29.26 -7.48 -24.99
C PRO A 176 28.80 -6.18 -24.30
N LEU A 177 27.62 -6.16 -23.69
CA LEU A 177 27.07 -4.99 -23.03
C LEU A 177 27.41 -5.03 -21.54
N PRO A 178 28.27 -4.12 -21.02
CA PRO A 178 28.67 -4.11 -19.59
C PRO A 178 27.50 -3.98 -18.62
N ARG A 179 26.40 -3.38 -19.07
CA ARG A 179 25.16 -3.26 -18.28
C ARG A 179 24.54 -4.61 -17.98
N LEU A 180 24.46 -5.49 -18.97
CA LEU A 180 23.87 -6.82 -18.80
C LEU A 180 24.77 -7.71 -17.95
N GLU A 181 26.08 -7.63 -18.13
CA GLU A 181 27.04 -8.34 -17.29
C GLU A 181 26.90 -7.93 -15.80
N ARG A 182 26.81 -6.63 -15.54
CA ARG A 182 26.59 -6.11 -14.19
C ARG A 182 25.25 -6.59 -13.60
N THR A 183 24.19 -6.58 -14.39
CA THR A 183 22.86 -7.06 -13.96
C THR A 183 22.92 -8.54 -13.62
N ARG A 184 23.57 -9.37 -14.45
CA ARG A 184 23.82 -10.79 -14.20
C ARG A 184 24.55 -10.99 -12.87
N ASP A 185 25.65 -10.28 -12.66
CA ASP A 185 26.49 -10.43 -11.48
C ASP A 185 25.75 -10.02 -10.19
N MET A 186 24.95 -8.95 -10.24
CA MET A 186 24.07 -8.57 -9.13
C MET A 186 23.01 -9.63 -8.83
N PHE A 187 22.43 -10.24 -9.87
CA PHE A 187 21.46 -11.32 -9.72
C PHE A 187 22.11 -12.56 -9.09
N LEU A 188 23.26 -13.00 -9.61
CA LEU A 188 24.02 -14.12 -9.04
C LEU A 188 24.42 -13.87 -7.59
N PHE A 189 24.84 -12.65 -7.27
CA PHE A 189 25.16 -12.27 -5.89
C PHE A 189 23.93 -12.36 -4.97
N ALA A 190 22.76 -11.94 -5.47
CA ALA A 190 21.52 -12.10 -4.74
C ALA A 190 21.16 -13.58 -4.51
N CYS A 191 21.37 -14.45 -5.51
CA CYS A 191 21.18 -15.90 -5.37
C CYS A 191 22.09 -16.51 -4.30
N TYR A 192 23.38 -16.13 -4.27
CA TYR A 192 24.35 -16.68 -3.31
C TYR A 192 24.20 -16.15 -1.88
N THR A 193 23.56 -14.98 -1.71
CA THR A 193 23.46 -14.33 -0.40
C THR A 193 22.04 -14.28 0.16
N GLY A 194 21.02 -14.53 -0.65
CA GLY A 194 19.61 -14.34 -0.26
C GLY A 194 19.24 -12.88 0.04
N LEU A 195 20.08 -11.92 -0.38
CA LEU A 195 19.78 -10.49 -0.26
C LEU A 195 18.78 -10.07 -1.33
N SER A 196 17.88 -9.15 -0.99
CA SER A 196 17.01 -8.53 -1.98
C SER A 196 17.81 -7.60 -2.89
N TYR A 197 17.30 -7.33 -4.10
CA TYR A 197 17.93 -6.41 -5.04
C TYR A 197 18.32 -5.07 -4.40
N VAL A 198 17.43 -4.50 -3.61
CA VAL A 198 17.68 -3.21 -2.94
C VAL A 198 18.78 -3.30 -1.88
N ASP A 199 18.89 -4.43 -1.18
CA ASP A 199 19.94 -4.68 -0.21
C ASP A 199 21.29 -4.90 -0.89
N VAL A 200 21.33 -5.62 -2.03
CA VAL A 200 22.52 -5.76 -2.88
C VAL A 200 22.98 -4.41 -3.41
N LYS A 201 22.07 -3.63 -4.00
CA LYS A 201 22.36 -2.30 -4.55
C LYS A 201 22.93 -1.33 -3.52
N THR A 202 22.58 -1.48 -2.26
CA THR A 202 23.03 -0.62 -1.16
C THR A 202 24.10 -1.26 -0.27
N LEU A 203 24.69 -2.38 -0.73
CA LEU A 203 25.81 -3.01 -0.04
C LEU A 203 27.05 -2.13 -0.13
N ARG A 204 27.79 -1.99 0.99
CA ARG A 204 29.04 -1.21 1.09
C ARG A 204 30.07 -2.03 1.84
N ALA A 205 31.34 -1.63 1.75
CA ALA A 205 32.44 -2.27 2.46
C ALA A 205 32.24 -2.34 3.98
N GLU A 206 31.60 -1.31 4.56
CA GLU A 206 31.26 -1.27 6.00
C GLU A 206 30.30 -2.38 6.48
N HIS A 207 29.62 -3.04 5.54
CA HIS A 207 28.75 -4.17 5.84
C HIS A 207 29.48 -5.53 5.84
N LEU A 208 30.79 -5.54 5.55
CA LEU A 208 31.62 -6.74 5.52
C LEU A 208 32.44 -6.79 6.81
N GLU A 209 32.22 -7.80 7.63
CA GLU A 209 32.96 -8.03 8.89
C GLU A 209 33.73 -9.34 8.79
N ARG A 210 34.90 -9.39 9.41
CA ARG A 210 35.65 -10.64 9.61
C ARG A 210 35.40 -11.19 11.00
N ASP A 211 35.17 -12.49 11.12
CA ASP A 211 35.13 -13.16 12.40
C ASP A 211 36.55 -13.53 12.90
N ASN A 212 36.62 -14.10 14.09
CA ASN A 212 37.88 -14.52 14.72
C ASN A 212 38.62 -15.65 13.96
N GLU A 213 37.90 -16.33 13.05
CA GLU A 213 38.45 -17.39 12.19
C GLU A 213 38.83 -16.88 10.81
N GLY A 214 38.73 -15.55 10.58
CA GLY A 214 39.06 -14.90 9.31
C GLY A 214 37.99 -15.02 8.23
N ARG A 215 36.82 -15.62 8.52
CA ARG A 215 35.70 -15.72 7.57
C ARG A 215 35.02 -14.37 7.44
N ILE A 216 34.62 -14.04 6.22
CA ILE A 216 33.92 -12.78 5.93
C ILE A 216 32.41 -12.98 6.03
N TRP A 217 31.75 -12.06 6.69
CA TRP A 217 30.30 -12.03 6.88
C TRP A 217 29.73 -10.73 6.34
N ILE A 218 28.54 -10.82 5.73
CA ILE A 218 27.71 -9.66 5.43
C ILE A 218 26.82 -9.38 6.63
N LYS A 219 26.95 -8.21 7.25
CA LYS A 219 26.11 -7.76 8.37
C LYS A 219 25.39 -6.49 7.95
N LYS A 220 24.12 -6.63 7.59
CA LYS A 220 23.32 -5.55 7.04
C LYS A 220 21.89 -5.57 7.52
N LYS A 221 21.36 -4.42 7.93
CA LYS A 221 19.92 -4.27 8.18
C LYS A 221 19.18 -4.26 6.83
N ARG A 222 18.20 -5.17 6.66
CA ARG A 222 17.37 -5.23 5.47
C ARG A 222 16.54 -3.96 5.34
N ILE A 223 16.58 -3.32 4.19
CA ILE A 223 15.89 -2.04 3.95
C ILE A 223 14.37 -2.18 4.11
N LYS A 224 13.81 -3.30 3.67
CA LYS A 224 12.36 -3.52 3.70
C LYS A 224 11.81 -3.78 5.11
N THR A 225 12.57 -4.46 5.97
CA THR A 225 12.06 -4.98 7.25
C THR A 225 12.79 -4.42 8.46
N GLY A 226 13.96 -3.80 8.29
CA GLY A 226 14.82 -3.34 9.37
C GLY A 226 15.54 -4.48 10.13
N VAL A 227 15.28 -5.74 9.77
CA VAL A 227 15.88 -6.91 10.41
C VAL A 227 17.34 -7.02 10.02
N LEU A 228 18.21 -7.26 11.03
CA LEU A 228 19.64 -7.50 10.80
C LEU A 228 19.83 -8.88 10.16
N ALA A 229 20.37 -8.90 8.95
CA ALA A 229 20.84 -10.11 8.28
C ALA A 229 22.34 -10.31 8.57
N ARG A 230 22.71 -11.54 8.94
CA ARG A 230 24.09 -12.01 9.07
C ARG A 230 24.24 -13.18 8.11
N ILE A 231 25.07 -13.01 7.08
CA ILE A 231 25.18 -13.97 5.98
C ILE A 231 26.66 -14.28 5.79
N PRO A 232 27.09 -15.53 5.84
CA PRO A 232 28.47 -15.89 5.50
C PRO A 232 28.73 -15.61 4.02
N LEU A 233 29.85 -15.01 3.72
CA LEU A 233 30.23 -14.70 2.34
C LEU A 233 30.85 -15.96 1.71
N LEU A 234 30.05 -16.67 0.93
CA LEU A 234 30.50 -17.84 0.17
C LEU A 234 31.58 -17.46 -0.86
N PRO A 235 32.49 -18.40 -1.24
CA PRO A 235 33.52 -18.13 -2.24
C PRO A 235 33.00 -17.54 -3.55
N SER A 236 31.87 -18.07 -4.07
CA SER A 236 31.24 -17.57 -5.29
C SER A 236 30.75 -16.12 -5.16
N ALA A 237 30.20 -15.74 -4.00
CA ALA A 237 29.79 -14.37 -3.74
C ALA A 237 31.02 -13.45 -3.55
N LYS A 238 32.09 -13.96 -2.91
CA LYS A 238 33.33 -13.22 -2.72
C LYS A 238 33.98 -12.87 -4.06
N MET A 239 34.05 -13.80 -5.01
CA MET A 239 34.58 -13.56 -6.36
C MET A 239 33.89 -12.39 -7.04
N LEU A 240 32.56 -12.27 -6.87
CA LEU A 240 31.78 -11.16 -7.44
C LEU A 240 32.12 -9.83 -6.75
N ILE A 241 32.31 -9.80 -5.44
CA ILE A 241 32.75 -8.58 -4.73
C ILE A 241 34.14 -8.18 -5.21
N ASP A 242 35.08 -9.12 -5.26
CA ASP A 242 36.45 -8.87 -5.67
C ASP A 242 36.52 -8.29 -7.11
N LYS A 243 35.66 -8.79 -8.02
CA LYS A 243 35.56 -8.26 -9.39
C LYS A 243 35.21 -6.76 -9.43
N TYR A 244 34.46 -6.26 -8.46
CA TYR A 244 33.99 -4.86 -8.39
C TYR A 244 34.79 -4.00 -7.38
N SER A 245 35.70 -4.58 -6.58
CA SER A 245 36.47 -3.86 -5.57
C SER A 245 37.58 -2.99 -6.17
N GLY A 246 37.97 -3.21 -7.43
CA GLY A 246 39.02 -2.48 -8.13
C GLY A 246 38.60 -1.14 -8.77
N GLY A 247 37.67 -0.39 -8.14
CA GLY A 247 37.17 0.91 -8.67
C GLY A 247 35.96 0.82 -9.59
N ARG A 248 35.46 -0.37 -9.89
CA ARG A 248 34.22 -0.60 -10.62
C ARG A 248 33.08 -0.85 -9.60
N SER A 249 32.48 0.20 -9.10
CA SER A 249 31.30 0.04 -8.22
C SER A 249 30.08 -0.41 -9.03
N TRP A 250 29.37 -1.46 -8.57
CA TRP A 250 28.04 -1.77 -9.12
C TRP A 250 26.99 -0.71 -8.74
N ASN A 251 27.37 0.26 -7.91
CA ASN A 251 26.52 1.34 -7.42
C ASN A 251 26.69 2.68 -8.15
N GLN A 252 27.59 2.76 -9.17
CA GLN A 252 27.68 4.02 -9.94
C GLN A 252 26.44 4.15 -10.83
N PRO A 253 25.64 5.22 -10.67
CA PRO A 253 24.66 5.57 -11.67
C PRO A 253 25.38 5.83 -13.00
N GLN A 254 24.85 5.31 -14.09
CA GLN A 254 25.30 5.70 -15.42
C GLN A 254 24.91 7.16 -15.63
N THR A 255 25.79 8.08 -15.27
CA THR A 255 25.75 9.48 -15.72
C THR A 255 26.50 9.58 -17.06
N GLU A 256 26.17 8.76 -18.02
CA GLU A 256 26.61 8.96 -19.40
C GLU A 256 25.70 8.14 -20.31
N PHE A 257 24.59 8.73 -20.68
CA PHE A 257 23.93 8.64 -21.99
C PHE A 257 22.81 9.68 -22.00
N ARG A 258 23.23 10.97 -21.97
CA ARG A 258 22.57 12.00 -22.77
C ARG A 258 23.54 12.28 -23.90
N SER A 259 23.24 11.78 -25.02
CA SER A 259 23.73 12.30 -26.30
C SER A 259 22.54 12.24 -27.24
N ASP A 260 22.05 13.41 -27.50
CA ASP A 260 21.41 13.96 -28.68
C ASP A 260 20.23 13.18 -29.26
#